data_d33d7ededdc2fabd591a7f252bc0e695
#
_entry.id   d33d7ededdc2fabd591a7f252bc0e695
#
_cell.length_a   1.000
_cell.length_b   1.000
_cell.length_c   1.000
_cell.angle_alpha   90.00
_cell.angle_beta   90.00
_cell.angle_gamma   90.00
#
_symmetry.space_group_name_H-M   'P 1'
#
loop_
_entity.id
_entity.type
_entity.pdbx_description
1 polymer ?
#
loop_
_entity_poly.entity_id
_entity_poly.type
_entity_poly.pdbx_seq_one_letter_code
_entity_poly.pdbx_strand_id
1 'polypeptide(L)'
;KGQPMKVSGLKYASFFKWWNNRNSGVPGYVQVNPVNSEAKYVKLTKPMKYVPSAYFNYNLQRHVQLTYPTKIISGYKFEVDDAGNPYYICPTMTARVGLFGGIDVNGVIICDPIDGECKYYAIGDCPSWVDSVYDGHLLTKKYNWHGMLSGGYINSIIGQKGCKQATDDFGYKIIGDDVWVYTGVTSANGDQSNIGFVMMNQRTSEARY
;
A
#
# COMPACT_ATOMS: atom_id res chain seq x y z
N LYS A 1 18.76 12.77 -0.52
CA LYS A 1 17.42 13.37 -0.36
C LYS A 1 16.96 13.80 -1.73
N GLY A 2 16.25 12.90 -2.42
CA GLY A 2 15.80 13.08 -3.77
C GLY A 2 14.48 13.87 -3.86
N GLN A 3 14.13 14.30 -5.06
CA GLN A 3 12.79 14.81 -5.34
C GLN A 3 11.78 13.64 -5.24
N PRO A 4 10.54 13.88 -4.76
CA PRO A 4 9.51 12.88 -4.72
C PRO A 4 9.21 12.36 -6.13
N MET A 5 9.22 11.04 -6.29
CA MET A 5 8.96 10.39 -7.57
C MET A 5 7.88 9.32 -7.41
N LYS A 6 6.90 9.35 -8.28
CA LYS A 6 5.89 8.28 -8.35
C LYS A 6 6.34 7.25 -9.38
N VAL A 7 6.36 5.98 -8.99
CA VAL A 7 6.78 4.87 -9.87
C VAL A 7 5.58 4.00 -10.25
N SER A 8 5.58 3.48 -11.46
CA SER A 8 4.54 2.58 -11.94
C SER A 8 5.14 1.50 -12.84
N GLY A 9 4.89 0.25 -12.51
CA GLY A 9 5.22 -0.88 -13.38
C GLY A 9 4.35 -0.90 -14.63
N LEU A 10 4.93 -1.29 -15.75
CA LEU A 10 4.20 -1.52 -16.99
C LEU A 10 3.39 -2.80 -16.93
N LYS A 11 2.29 -2.85 -17.68
CA LYS A 11 1.37 -4.00 -17.77
C LYS A 11 1.29 -4.53 -19.19
N TYR A 12 1.11 -5.84 -19.32
CA TYR A 12 0.68 -6.42 -20.60
C TYR A 12 -0.76 -6.02 -20.90
N ALA A 13 -1.02 -5.60 -22.14
CA ALA A 13 -2.35 -5.16 -22.54
C ALA A 13 -3.35 -6.32 -22.70
N SER A 14 -2.87 -7.54 -22.98
CA SER A 14 -3.71 -8.74 -23.17
C SER A 14 -2.91 -10.02 -22.99
N PHE A 15 -3.63 -11.16 -22.94
CA PHE A 15 -3.03 -12.49 -22.93
C PHE A 15 -2.08 -12.73 -24.12
N PHE A 16 -2.48 -12.37 -25.34
CA PHE A 16 -1.63 -12.58 -26.53
C PHE A 16 -0.37 -11.73 -26.50
N LYS A 17 -0.46 -10.50 -25.96
CA LYS A 17 0.72 -9.65 -25.78
C LYS A 17 1.69 -10.26 -24.77
N TRP A 18 1.18 -10.80 -23.66
CA TRP A 18 2.00 -11.54 -22.71
C TRP A 18 2.58 -12.80 -23.33
N TRP A 19 1.78 -13.63 -23.99
CA TRP A 19 2.21 -14.90 -24.59
C TRP A 19 3.39 -14.72 -25.55
N ASN A 20 3.29 -13.73 -26.42
CA ASN A 20 4.34 -13.42 -27.40
C ASN A 20 5.61 -12.84 -26.75
N ASN A 21 5.50 -12.20 -25.60
CA ASN A 21 6.61 -11.54 -24.91
C ASN A 21 7.02 -12.21 -23.59
N ARG A 22 6.47 -13.39 -23.25
CA ARG A 22 6.71 -14.04 -21.96
C ARG A 22 8.17 -14.36 -21.66
N ASN A 23 8.96 -14.62 -22.69
CA ASN A 23 10.40 -14.90 -22.56
C ASN A 23 11.20 -13.60 -22.39
N SER A 24 10.77 -12.54 -23.07
CA SER A 24 11.42 -11.22 -23.02
C SER A 24 11.09 -10.44 -21.74
N GLY A 25 9.92 -10.67 -21.15
CA GLY A 25 9.47 -9.95 -19.95
C GLY A 25 9.12 -8.48 -20.21
N VAL A 26 8.86 -7.74 -19.14
CA VAL A 26 8.59 -6.29 -19.13
C VAL A 26 9.91 -5.53 -18.99
N PRO A 27 10.32 -4.72 -19.98
CA PRO A 27 11.69 -4.20 -20.07
C PRO A 27 11.96 -2.97 -19.19
N GLY A 28 10.98 -2.45 -18.44
CA GLY A 28 11.18 -1.27 -17.62
C GLY A 28 9.93 -0.80 -16.90
N TYR A 29 10.02 0.38 -16.33
CA TYR A 29 8.94 1.03 -15.58
C TYR A 29 8.90 2.54 -15.88
N VAL A 30 7.86 3.21 -15.42
CA VAL A 30 7.71 4.66 -15.59
C VAL A 30 7.88 5.36 -14.25
N GLN A 31 8.67 6.42 -14.24
CA GLN A 31 8.77 7.38 -13.15
C GLN A 31 8.04 8.66 -13.55
N VAL A 32 7.25 9.21 -12.63
CA VAL A 32 6.55 10.48 -12.83
C VAL A 32 6.94 11.42 -11.70
N ASN A 33 7.40 12.60 -12.05
CA ASN A 33 7.61 13.67 -11.09
C ASN A 33 6.25 14.33 -10.79
N PRO A 34 5.73 14.26 -9.55
CA PRO A 34 4.42 14.80 -9.23
C PRO A 34 4.37 16.33 -9.24
N VAL A 35 5.52 17.03 -9.25
CA VAL A 35 5.59 18.49 -9.22
C VAL A 35 5.39 19.09 -10.61
N ASN A 36 6.08 18.55 -11.62
CA ASN A 36 6.02 19.04 -13.00
C ASN A 36 5.26 18.10 -13.96
N SER A 37 4.74 16.99 -13.45
CA SER A 37 4.04 15.94 -14.24
C SER A 37 4.89 15.32 -15.35
N GLU A 38 6.20 15.46 -15.26
CA GLU A 38 7.11 14.88 -16.24
C GLU A 38 7.25 13.37 -16.05
N ALA A 39 7.00 12.63 -17.10
CA ALA A 39 7.10 11.15 -17.10
C ALA A 39 8.39 10.72 -17.80
N LYS A 40 9.15 9.85 -17.15
CA LYS A 40 10.37 9.25 -17.68
C LYS A 40 10.25 7.74 -17.71
N TYR A 41 10.58 7.14 -18.85
CA TYR A 41 10.73 5.69 -18.94
C TYR A 41 12.12 5.26 -18.46
N VAL A 42 12.17 4.29 -17.54
CA VAL A 42 13.40 3.69 -17.04
C VAL A 42 13.50 2.28 -17.58
N LYS A 43 14.51 2.06 -18.42
CA LYS A 43 14.81 0.74 -18.99
C LYS A 43 15.63 -0.06 -17.99
N LEU A 44 15.22 -1.29 -17.71
CA LEU A 44 15.94 -2.23 -16.85
C LEU A 44 17.00 -3.02 -17.65
N THR A 45 18.07 -3.37 -16.97
CA THR A 45 19.12 -4.27 -17.52
C THR A 45 18.57 -5.70 -17.69
N LYS A 46 17.77 -6.16 -16.72
CA LYS A 46 17.06 -7.43 -16.77
C LYS A 46 15.56 -7.17 -16.74
N PRO A 47 14.77 -7.77 -17.64
CA PRO A 47 13.33 -7.53 -17.71
C PRO A 47 12.58 -8.22 -16.56
N MET A 48 11.46 -7.63 -16.15
CA MET A 48 10.56 -8.20 -15.15
C MET A 48 9.70 -9.28 -15.78
N LYS A 49 9.65 -10.46 -15.17
CA LYS A 49 8.83 -11.61 -15.60
C LYS A 49 7.60 -11.79 -14.71
N TYR A 50 7.76 -11.59 -13.41
CA TYR A 50 6.71 -11.76 -12.40
C TYR A 50 5.97 -10.43 -12.18
N VAL A 51 4.90 -10.23 -12.93
CA VAL A 51 4.08 -9.00 -12.86
C VAL A 51 2.60 -9.35 -12.71
N PRO A 52 1.76 -8.46 -12.14
CA PRO A 52 0.33 -8.75 -11.96
C PRO A 52 -0.43 -9.05 -13.24
N SER A 53 0.03 -8.51 -14.39
CA SER A 53 -0.57 -8.70 -15.71
C SER A 53 -0.02 -9.90 -16.49
N ALA A 54 0.91 -10.65 -15.92
CA ALA A 54 1.37 -11.91 -16.49
C ALA A 54 0.38 -13.05 -16.18
N TYR A 55 0.57 -14.20 -16.82
CA TYR A 55 -0.31 -15.35 -16.68
C TYR A 55 0.45 -16.58 -16.18
N PHE A 56 -0.30 -17.56 -15.71
CA PHE A 56 0.19 -18.84 -15.19
C PHE A 56 1.25 -18.66 -14.10
N ASN A 57 2.42 -19.27 -14.24
CA ASN A 57 3.48 -19.25 -13.25
C ASN A 57 4.17 -17.89 -13.08
N TYR A 58 4.04 -16.99 -14.08
CA TYR A 58 4.57 -15.64 -14.03
C TYR A 58 3.59 -14.61 -13.47
N ASN A 59 2.33 -15.00 -13.20
CA ASN A 59 1.41 -14.12 -12.52
C ASN A 59 1.87 -13.89 -11.09
N LEU A 60 2.19 -12.64 -10.77
CA LEU A 60 2.75 -12.26 -9.48
C LEU A 60 1.87 -12.70 -8.30
N GLN A 61 0.56 -12.46 -8.40
CA GLN A 61 -0.37 -12.79 -7.31
C GLN A 61 -0.37 -14.28 -7.00
N ARG A 62 -0.45 -15.08 -8.05
CA ARG A 62 -0.38 -16.53 -7.94
C ARG A 62 0.96 -16.98 -7.37
N HIS A 63 2.05 -16.41 -7.86
CA HIS A 63 3.41 -16.75 -7.42
C HIS A 63 3.61 -16.48 -5.93
N VAL A 64 3.28 -15.27 -5.49
CA VAL A 64 3.40 -14.87 -4.08
C VAL A 64 2.50 -15.72 -3.18
N GLN A 65 1.24 -15.97 -3.61
CA GLN A 65 0.30 -16.79 -2.81
C GLN A 65 0.73 -18.26 -2.71
N LEU A 66 1.36 -18.81 -3.74
CA LEU A 66 1.90 -20.19 -3.68
C LEU A 66 3.17 -20.27 -2.84
N THR A 67 3.99 -19.21 -2.82
CA THR A 67 5.20 -19.14 -1.97
C THR A 67 4.84 -18.98 -0.49
N TYR A 68 3.77 -18.22 -0.19
CA TYR A 68 3.30 -17.96 1.18
C TYR A 68 1.80 -18.30 1.31
N PRO A 69 1.41 -19.59 1.26
CA PRO A 69 0.01 -19.99 1.16
C PRO A 69 -0.84 -19.65 2.41
N THR A 70 -0.20 -19.45 3.56
CA THR A 70 -0.88 -19.13 4.83
C THR A 70 -1.02 -17.63 5.09
N LYS A 71 -0.44 -16.78 4.24
CA LYS A 71 -0.50 -15.33 4.41
C LYS A 71 -1.70 -14.73 3.67
N ILE A 72 -2.39 -13.80 4.32
CA ILE A 72 -3.46 -13.01 3.69
C ILE A 72 -2.80 -11.76 3.13
N ILE A 73 -2.78 -11.63 1.81
CA ILE A 73 -2.13 -10.53 1.10
C ILE A 73 -3.17 -9.45 0.79
N SER A 74 -2.90 -8.20 1.18
CA SER A 74 -3.85 -7.08 0.99
C SER A 74 -3.72 -6.38 -0.36
N GLY A 75 -2.56 -6.48 -1.01
CA GLY A 75 -2.32 -5.80 -2.27
C GLY A 75 -0.94 -6.05 -2.83
N TYR A 76 -0.68 -5.47 -4.00
CA TYR A 76 0.58 -5.62 -4.74
C TYR A 76 0.97 -4.24 -5.26
N LYS A 77 1.89 -3.57 -4.58
CA LYS A 77 2.33 -2.21 -4.92
C LYS A 77 3.71 -2.27 -5.55
N PHE A 78 3.89 -1.51 -6.61
CA PHE A 78 5.18 -1.42 -7.30
C PHE A 78 6.01 -0.31 -6.68
N GLU A 79 7.20 -0.62 -6.22
CA GLU A 79 8.19 0.31 -5.68
C GLU A 79 9.57 0.02 -6.25
N VAL A 80 10.49 0.95 -6.05
CA VAL A 80 11.90 0.80 -6.41
C VAL A 80 12.75 1.11 -5.19
N ASP A 81 13.85 0.39 -5.04
CA ASP A 81 14.82 0.67 -4.00
C ASP A 81 15.67 1.91 -4.33
N ASP A 82 16.56 2.31 -3.40
CA ASP A 82 17.45 3.46 -3.57
C ASP A 82 18.44 3.31 -4.75
N ALA A 83 18.67 2.07 -5.21
CA ALA A 83 19.50 1.78 -6.38
C ALA A 83 18.70 1.76 -7.71
N GLY A 84 17.37 1.90 -7.65
CA GLY A 84 16.48 1.86 -8.81
C GLY A 84 16.06 0.46 -9.24
N ASN A 85 16.27 -0.56 -8.42
CA ASN A 85 15.78 -1.91 -8.68
C ASN A 85 14.29 -2.00 -8.38
N PRO A 86 13.50 -2.66 -9.26
CA PRO A 86 12.07 -2.79 -9.07
C PRO A 86 11.71 -3.89 -8.08
N TYR A 87 10.67 -3.65 -7.27
CA TYR A 87 10.08 -4.63 -6.37
C TYR A 87 8.56 -4.52 -6.34
N TYR A 88 7.91 -5.61 -5.98
CA TYR A 88 6.51 -5.60 -5.58
C TYR A 88 6.40 -5.78 -4.07
N ILE A 89 5.76 -4.80 -3.44
CA ILE A 89 5.48 -4.77 -2.01
C ILE A 89 4.09 -5.36 -1.78
N CYS A 90 4.03 -6.43 -1.01
CA CYS A 90 2.82 -7.20 -0.75
C CYS A 90 2.55 -7.23 0.76
N PRO A 91 1.82 -6.25 1.32
CA PRO A 91 1.51 -6.24 2.75
C PRO A 91 0.66 -7.46 3.13
N THR A 92 0.99 -8.08 4.25
CA THR A 92 0.25 -9.21 4.80
C THR A 92 -0.57 -8.79 5.99
N MET A 93 -1.76 -9.36 6.12
CA MET A 93 -2.74 -8.99 7.12
C MET A 93 -3.01 -10.09 8.14
N THR A 94 -3.41 -9.66 9.33
CA THR A 94 -3.92 -10.55 10.39
C THR A 94 -5.10 -9.90 11.09
N ALA A 95 -6.02 -10.71 11.59
CA ALA A 95 -7.07 -10.25 12.48
C ALA A 95 -6.51 -10.12 13.90
N ARG A 96 -6.76 -8.98 14.55
CA ARG A 96 -6.34 -8.70 15.94
C ARG A 96 -7.44 -8.95 16.95
N VAL A 97 -8.70 -8.88 16.53
CA VAL A 97 -9.87 -9.03 17.40
C VAL A 97 -10.76 -10.12 16.83
N GLY A 98 -10.80 -11.26 17.50
CA GLY A 98 -11.55 -12.43 17.02
C GLY A 98 -11.09 -12.90 15.64
N LEU A 99 -11.97 -13.61 14.94
CA LEU A 99 -11.63 -14.20 13.63
C LEU A 99 -11.62 -13.18 12.47
N PHE A 100 -12.39 -12.11 12.58
CA PHE A 100 -12.65 -11.18 11.46
C PHE A 100 -12.55 -9.69 11.85
N GLY A 101 -12.26 -9.37 13.11
CA GLY A 101 -12.21 -7.99 13.61
C GLY A 101 -10.80 -7.42 13.69
N GLY A 102 -10.69 -6.08 13.65
CA GLY A 102 -9.45 -5.34 13.87
C GLY A 102 -8.30 -5.78 12.94
N ILE A 103 -8.57 -5.88 11.63
CA ILE A 103 -7.55 -6.27 10.65
C ILE A 103 -6.39 -5.29 10.67
N ASP A 104 -5.17 -5.79 10.76
CA ASP A 104 -3.95 -4.99 10.76
C ASP A 104 -2.84 -5.65 9.93
N VAL A 105 -1.86 -4.87 9.50
CA VAL A 105 -0.68 -5.38 8.80
C VAL A 105 0.26 -6.03 9.82
N ASN A 106 0.71 -7.25 9.55
CA ASN A 106 1.66 -7.97 10.40
C ASN A 106 3.03 -8.16 9.77
N GLY A 107 3.17 -7.83 8.51
CA GLY A 107 4.43 -7.92 7.78
C GLY A 107 4.26 -7.58 6.31
N VAL A 108 5.35 -7.67 5.57
CA VAL A 108 5.42 -7.37 4.15
C VAL A 108 6.19 -8.48 3.44
N ILE A 109 5.69 -8.94 2.30
CA ILE A 109 6.44 -9.76 1.37
C ILE A 109 6.97 -8.83 0.28
N ILE A 110 8.29 -8.81 0.12
CA ILE A 110 8.98 -8.09 -0.96
C ILE A 110 9.35 -9.10 -2.02
N CYS A 111 8.88 -8.89 -3.23
CA CYS A 111 9.06 -9.80 -4.35
C CYS A 111 9.86 -9.12 -5.46
N ASP A 112 10.98 -9.72 -5.86
CA ASP A 112 11.73 -9.30 -7.04
C ASP A 112 10.98 -9.76 -8.31
N PRO A 113 10.52 -8.85 -9.17
CA PRO A 113 9.80 -9.22 -10.37
C PRO A 113 10.69 -9.80 -11.49
N ILE A 114 12.00 -9.74 -11.33
CA ILE A 114 12.96 -10.21 -12.35
C ILE A 114 13.12 -11.72 -12.26
N ASP A 115 13.43 -12.25 -11.08
CA ASP A 115 13.68 -13.66 -10.83
C ASP A 115 12.58 -14.37 -10.02
N GLY A 116 11.70 -13.61 -9.39
CA GLY A 116 10.59 -14.12 -8.58
C GLY A 116 10.99 -14.42 -7.13
N GLU A 117 12.17 -14.02 -6.66
CA GLU A 117 12.52 -14.18 -5.25
C GLU A 117 11.56 -13.36 -4.38
N CYS A 118 10.90 -14.01 -3.45
CA CYS A 118 9.98 -13.37 -2.51
C CYS A 118 10.47 -13.58 -1.08
N LYS A 119 10.60 -12.49 -0.31
CA LYS A 119 11.08 -12.53 1.06
C LYS A 119 10.11 -11.83 2.00
N TYR A 120 9.78 -12.50 3.11
CA TYR A 120 8.91 -11.96 4.14
C TYR A 120 9.71 -11.18 5.18
N TYR A 121 9.20 -10.01 5.56
CA TYR A 121 9.70 -9.16 6.63
C TYR A 121 8.58 -8.90 7.64
N ALA A 122 8.87 -9.02 8.94
CA ALA A 122 7.96 -8.52 9.97
C ALA A 122 7.93 -6.97 9.94
N ILE A 123 6.90 -6.36 10.50
CA ILE A 123 6.73 -4.89 10.45
C ILE A 123 7.96 -4.14 10.98
N GLY A 124 8.61 -4.63 12.05
CA GLY A 124 9.79 -3.99 12.63
C GLY A 124 11.08 -4.14 11.81
N ASP A 125 11.11 -5.11 10.88
CA ASP A 125 12.30 -5.48 10.11
C ASP A 125 12.20 -5.04 8.63
N CYS A 126 11.15 -4.30 8.29
CA CYS A 126 10.91 -3.84 6.93
C CYS A 126 12.00 -2.84 6.50
N PRO A 127 12.61 -3.01 5.31
CA PRO A 127 13.62 -2.08 4.80
C PRO A 127 13.11 -0.64 4.73
N SER A 128 13.99 0.33 5.01
CA SER A 128 13.63 1.75 5.10
C SER A 128 13.18 2.40 3.79
N TRP A 129 13.53 1.81 2.65
CA TRP A 129 13.10 2.30 1.33
C TRP A 129 11.65 1.92 0.98
N VAL A 130 11.02 1.02 1.76
CA VAL A 130 9.61 0.62 1.54
C VAL A 130 8.69 1.66 2.16
N ASP A 131 7.91 2.35 1.32
CA ASP A 131 7.03 3.44 1.76
C ASP A 131 5.57 3.01 1.96
N SER A 132 5.08 2.06 1.17
CA SER A 132 3.66 1.72 1.09
C SER A 132 3.32 0.43 1.83
N VAL A 133 3.61 0.36 3.12
CA VAL A 133 3.26 -0.78 3.99
C VAL A 133 1.77 -0.78 4.30
N TYR A 134 1.22 0.36 4.71
CA TYR A 134 -0.20 0.52 5.02
C TYR A 134 -0.94 1.17 3.85
N ASP A 135 -2.10 0.61 3.51
CA ASP A 135 -2.99 1.24 2.53
C ASP A 135 -3.77 2.39 3.15
N GLY A 136 -4.09 3.42 2.34
CA GLY A 136 -4.85 4.58 2.81
C GLY A 136 -6.22 4.22 3.37
N HIS A 137 -6.93 3.29 2.73
CA HIS A 137 -8.21 2.80 3.25
C HIS A 137 -8.07 2.09 4.60
N LEU A 138 -7.01 1.29 4.79
CA LEU A 138 -6.76 0.64 6.07
C LEU A 138 -6.45 1.66 7.17
N LEU A 139 -5.62 2.67 6.86
CA LEU A 139 -5.29 3.74 7.81
C LEU A 139 -6.54 4.52 8.23
N THR A 140 -7.37 4.93 7.28
CA THR A 140 -8.65 5.59 7.55
C THR A 140 -9.56 4.72 8.41
N LYS A 141 -9.64 3.44 8.11
CA LYS A 141 -10.45 2.48 8.90
C LYS A 141 -9.91 2.30 10.32
N LYS A 142 -8.59 2.22 10.50
CA LYS A 142 -7.94 2.19 11.83
C LYS A 142 -8.25 3.47 12.62
N TYR A 143 -8.17 4.63 11.96
CA TYR A 143 -8.53 5.91 12.58
C TYR A 143 -9.99 5.92 13.03
N ASN A 144 -10.91 5.46 12.19
CA ASN A 144 -12.34 5.39 12.51
C ASN A 144 -12.60 4.44 13.70
N TRP A 145 -11.97 3.27 13.75
CA TRP A 145 -12.07 2.38 14.90
C TRP A 145 -11.61 3.07 16.19
N HIS A 146 -10.47 3.76 16.16
CA HIS A 146 -9.99 4.52 17.31
C HIS A 146 -10.94 5.67 17.67
N GLY A 147 -11.36 6.46 16.68
CA GLY A 147 -12.25 7.61 16.88
C GLY A 147 -13.63 7.23 17.42
N MET A 148 -14.16 6.08 17.03
CA MET A 148 -15.44 5.57 17.49
C MET A 148 -15.36 4.86 18.83
N LEU A 149 -14.31 4.07 19.08
CA LEU A 149 -14.22 3.16 20.22
C LEU A 149 -13.41 3.72 21.39
N SER A 150 -12.69 4.83 21.24
CA SER A 150 -11.88 5.44 22.30
C SER A 150 -12.66 5.82 23.54
N GLY A 151 -13.96 6.17 23.39
CA GLY A 151 -14.89 6.43 24.49
C GLY A 151 -15.63 5.20 25.02
N GLY A 152 -15.24 3.99 24.59
CA GLY A 152 -15.86 2.72 24.95
C GLY A 152 -16.95 2.25 23.98
N TYR A 153 -17.15 0.92 23.92
CA TYR A 153 -18.07 0.27 22.98
C TYR A 153 -19.51 0.73 23.14
N ILE A 154 -20.00 0.89 24.38
CA ILE A 154 -21.37 1.34 24.64
C ILE A 154 -21.58 2.76 24.14
N ASN A 155 -20.61 3.66 24.34
CA ASN A 155 -20.69 5.04 23.82
C ASN A 155 -20.69 5.07 22.29
N SER A 156 -20.01 4.14 21.61
CA SER A 156 -20.00 4.09 20.13
C SER A 156 -21.38 3.73 19.54
N ILE A 157 -22.25 3.08 20.32
CA ILE A 157 -23.60 2.68 19.92
C ILE A 157 -24.64 3.68 20.42
N ILE A 158 -24.52 4.09 21.70
CA ILE A 158 -25.52 4.93 22.40
C ILE A 158 -24.84 6.26 22.75
N GLY A 159 -25.38 7.37 22.24
CA GLY A 159 -24.93 8.73 22.56
C GLY A 159 -23.76 9.24 21.72
N GLN A 160 -22.82 8.42 21.31
CA GLN A 160 -21.68 8.73 20.42
C GLN A 160 -20.92 10.03 20.80
N LYS A 161 -20.88 10.34 22.09
CA LYS A 161 -20.27 11.58 22.60
C LYS A 161 -18.75 11.56 22.36
N GLY A 162 -18.26 12.58 21.63
CA GLY A 162 -16.83 12.71 21.29
C GLY A 162 -16.34 11.70 20.23
N CYS A 163 -17.24 10.91 19.64
CA CYS A 163 -16.89 10.02 18.54
C CYS A 163 -16.52 10.82 17.29
N LYS A 164 -15.41 10.45 16.68
CA LYS A 164 -14.86 11.07 15.46
C LYS A 164 -14.72 10.06 14.37
N GLN A 165 -14.87 10.49 13.13
CA GLN A 165 -14.61 9.68 11.95
C GLN A 165 -13.94 10.49 10.85
N ALA A 166 -13.14 9.83 10.03
CA ALA A 166 -12.56 10.42 8.85
C ALA A 166 -13.65 10.64 7.78
N THR A 167 -13.45 11.64 6.94
CA THR A 167 -14.25 11.79 5.71
C THR A 167 -13.94 10.68 4.71
N ASP A 168 -14.85 10.45 3.76
CA ASP A 168 -14.70 9.37 2.76
C ASP A 168 -13.54 9.61 1.79
N ASP A 169 -13.18 10.88 1.58
CA ASP A 169 -12.07 11.27 0.70
C ASP A 169 -10.77 11.43 1.45
N PHE A 170 -9.69 10.91 0.86
CA PHE A 170 -8.35 11.13 1.35
C PHE A 170 -7.38 11.42 0.21
N GLY A 171 -6.31 12.16 0.53
CA GLY A 171 -5.23 12.45 -0.38
C GLY A 171 -3.89 11.95 0.16
N TYR A 172 -2.86 12.09 -0.67
CA TYR A 172 -1.49 11.71 -0.32
C TYR A 172 -0.58 12.92 -0.33
N LYS A 173 0.33 13.00 0.63
CA LYS A 173 1.34 14.04 0.73
C LYS A 173 2.66 13.42 1.17
N ILE A 174 3.76 13.87 0.56
CA ILE A 174 5.11 13.47 0.96
C ILE A 174 5.60 14.47 2.00
N ILE A 175 6.02 13.99 3.16
CA ILE A 175 6.57 14.80 4.26
C ILE A 175 7.87 14.13 4.72
N GLY A 176 8.99 14.80 4.50
CA GLY A 176 10.31 14.19 4.67
C GLY A 176 10.54 13.13 3.60
N ASP A 177 10.84 11.92 4.03
CA ASP A 177 11.05 10.77 3.16
C ASP A 177 9.85 9.78 3.19
N ASP A 178 8.73 10.15 3.84
CA ASP A 178 7.56 9.29 4.01
C ASP A 178 6.33 9.78 3.25
N VAL A 179 5.51 8.83 2.81
CA VAL A 179 4.19 9.10 2.23
C VAL A 179 3.15 9.12 3.34
N TRP A 180 2.40 10.21 3.42
CA TRP A 180 1.34 10.43 4.38
C TRP A 180 -0.01 10.50 3.69
N VAL A 181 -0.99 9.79 4.25
CA VAL A 181 -2.41 9.94 3.90
C VAL A 181 -2.99 11.05 4.74
N TYR A 182 -3.72 11.99 4.14
CA TYR A 182 -4.45 13.02 4.88
C TYR A 182 -5.93 12.98 4.53
N THR A 183 -6.78 13.19 5.52
CA THR A 183 -8.24 13.24 5.37
C THR A 183 -8.85 14.21 6.37
N GLY A 184 -10.04 14.73 6.06
CA GLY A 184 -10.83 15.50 6.99
C GLY A 184 -11.38 14.61 8.12
N VAL A 185 -11.69 15.23 9.23
CA VAL A 185 -12.32 14.58 10.40
C VAL A 185 -13.62 15.27 10.72
N THR A 186 -14.68 14.48 10.89
CA THR A 186 -16.01 14.94 11.27
C THR A 186 -16.46 14.32 12.59
N SER A 187 -17.46 14.93 13.24
CA SER A 187 -18.15 14.30 14.34
C SER A 187 -19.03 13.14 13.83
N ALA A 188 -19.11 12.06 14.60
CA ALA A 188 -20.03 10.95 14.29
C ALA A 188 -21.52 11.29 14.56
N ASN A 189 -21.81 12.39 15.29
CA ASN A 189 -23.14 12.79 15.73
C ASN A 189 -23.90 13.66 14.71
N GLY A 190 -23.96 13.24 13.45
CA GLY A 190 -24.86 13.88 12.46
C GLY A 190 -24.50 15.30 12.02
N ASP A 191 -23.60 15.99 12.71
CA ASP A 191 -23.00 17.24 12.25
C ASP A 191 -21.82 16.90 11.32
N GLN A 192 -22.01 17.09 10.03
CA GLN A 192 -21.02 16.82 9.00
C GLN A 192 -19.95 17.92 8.88
N SER A 193 -19.90 18.85 9.81
CA SER A 193 -18.88 19.90 9.83
C SER A 193 -17.50 19.27 10.02
N ASN A 194 -16.57 19.70 9.19
CA ASN A 194 -15.16 19.31 9.31
C ASN A 194 -14.58 19.95 10.58
N ILE A 195 -14.19 19.13 11.56
CA ILE A 195 -13.64 19.58 12.84
C ILE A 195 -12.12 19.55 12.89
N GLY A 196 -11.46 19.03 11.88
CA GLY A 196 -10.01 18.96 11.78
C GLY A 196 -9.53 18.08 10.64
N PHE A 197 -8.24 17.83 10.63
CA PHE A 197 -7.60 16.95 9.67
C PHE A 197 -6.72 15.96 10.40
N VAL A 198 -6.61 14.75 9.86
CA VAL A 198 -5.66 13.75 10.33
C VAL A 198 -4.69 13.39 9.22
N MET A 199 -3.43 13.25 9.57
CA MET A 199 -2.38 12.73 8.69
C MET A 199 -1.88 11.39 9.26
N MET A 200 -1.73 10.40 8.39
CA MET A 200 -1.37 9.04 8.78
C MET A 200 -0.21 8.57 7.89
N ASN A 201 0.87 8.12 8.51
CA ASN A 201 2.06 7.65 7.83
C ASN A 201 1.85 6.25 7.25
N GLN A 202 2.11 6.05 5.95
CA GLN A 202 1.91 4.77 5.26
C GLN A 202 2.95 3.70 5.63
N ARG A 203 4.10 4.09 6.17
CA ARG A 203 5.15 3.16 6.60
C ARG A 203 4.93 2.69 8.04
N THR A 204 4.66 3.61 8.96
CA THR A 204 4.62 3.36 10.41
C THR A 204 3.23 3.24 11.01
N SER A 205 2.19 3.62 10.27
CA SER A 205 0.82 3.86 10.75
C SER A 205 0.69 4.93 11.84
N GLU A 206 1.70 5.77 12.07
CA GLU A 206 1.61 6.93 12.96
C GLU A 206 0.51 7.87 12.47
N ALA A 207 -0.33 8.34 13.39
CA ALA A 207 -1.37 9.31 13.11
C ALA A 207 -1.13 10.62 13.84
N ARG A 208 -1.30 11.75 13.18
CA ARG A 208 -1.21 13.12 13.71
C ARG A 208 -2.51 13.87 13.40
N TYR A 209 -3.16 14.34 14.46
CA TYR A 209 -4.40 15.11 14.40
C TYR A 209 -4.12 16.59 14.58
#